data_94cbb4a76da40cf074659a85a5cb3ce0
#
_entry.id   94cbb4a76da40cf074659a85a5cb3ce0
#
_cell.length_a   1.000
_cell.length_b   1.000
_cell.length_c   1.000
_cell.angle_alpha   90.00
_cell.angle_beta   90.00
_cell.angle_gamma   90.00
#
_symmetry.space_group_name_H-M   'P 1'
#
loop_
_entity.id
_entity.type
_entity.pdbx_description
1 polymer ?
#
loop_
_entity_poly.entity_id
_entity_poly.type
_entity_poly.pdbx_seq_one_letter_code
_entity_poly.pdbx_strand_id
1 'polypeptide(L)'
;TLIPPQHQTPYSGMLPGLIAGHYSQAATHIDLIQLCQFAGAKFIQASLAHIDLAGKQLHLNENDHTIKFDVLSLKSGITPNLAIEGASDFATPVKPISEFYPRWQQTLDELCSGNTAKSIGVVGGGAAGVELIMAMQHAVLHHAGISREVRFHFVYRDDEPLKQFPRRIRHRVHAALTKAGIALHNHSEVCELKHNKMYFADKHSLHCDYIFWCTSASAPEWPKKSGLDTDKLGFIRVHDTLRSSSHSFVFASGDVAQQYNHPRPHAGVFAVRQGPILFQNLQRKLLAKPLVKHRPQQHFLSILALGDKEAIAYRRFFPALQGGWVWRWKDAIDRRFMAMFSKLN
;
A
#
# COMPACT_ATOMS: atom_id res chain seq x y z
N THR A 1 23.75 5.04 -3.90
CA THR A 1 22.79 6.10 -4.30
C THR A 1 21.37 5.61 -4.06
N LEU A 2 20.49 6.45 -3.51
CA LEU A 2 19.06 6.25 -3.38
C LEU A 2 18.33 7.23 -4.32
N ILE A 3 17.37 6.70 -5.10
CA ILE A 3 16.63 7.49 -6.10
C ILE A 3 15.14 7.33 -5.86
N PRO A 4 14.54 8.11 -4.99
CA PRO A 4 13.09 8.13 -4.76
C PRO A 4 12.43 9.30 -5.50
N PRO A 5 11.11 9.20 -5.82
CA PRO A 5 10.36 10.31 -6.38
C PRO A 5 10.14 11.47 -5.39
N GLN A 6 10.24 11.20 -4.09
CA GLN A 6 10.02 12.18 -3.02
C GLN A 6 11.06 12.03 -1.92
N HIS A 7 11.30 13.11 -1.17
CA HIS A 7 12.26 13.11 -0.05
C HIS A 7 11.78 12.37 1.19
N GLN A 8 10.49 12.08 1.28
CA GLN A 8 9.89 11.30 2.36
C GLN A 8 9.16 10.08 1.82
N THR A 9 9.14 9.00 2.59
CA THR A 9 8.36 7.80 2.25
C THR A 9 7.44 7.40 3.40
N PRO A 10 6.13 7.22 3.13
CA PRO A 10 5.18 6.80 4.15
C PRO A 10 5.37 5.34 4.52
N TYR A 11 5.20 5.03 5.80
CA TYR A 11 5.07 3.66 6.28
C TYR A 11 3.62 3.19 6.16
N SER A 12 3.35 2.31 5.21
CA SER A 12 2.00 1.86 4.86
C SER A 12 1.24 1.19 6.03
N GLY A 13 1.95 0.59 6.99
CA GLY A 13 1.34 -0.01 8.19
C GLY A 13 0.63 1.01 9.08
N MET A 14 1.05 2.27 9.07
CA MET A 14 0.45 3.36 9.84
C MET A 14 -0.58 4.18 9.06
N LEU A 15 -0.79 3.91 7.77
CA LEU A 15 -1.74 4.67 6.94
C LEU A 15 -3.16 4.72 7.52
N PRO A 16 -3.78 3.63 7.99
CA PRO A 16 -5.12 3.72 8.57
C PRO A 16 -5.20 4.68 9.76
N GLY A 17 -4.18 4.67 10.63
CA GLY A 17 -4.10 5.58 11.76
C GLY A 17 -3.82 7.04 11.36
N LEU A 18 -3.07 7.28 10.28
CA LEU A 18 -2.88 8.62 9.72
C LEU A 18 -4.19 9.17 9.17
N ILE A 19 -4.93 8.38 8.41
CA ILE A 19 -6.25 8.74 7.85
C ILE A 19 -7.27 9.01 8.95
N ALA A 20 -7.26 8.20 10.01
CA ALA A 20 -8.14 8.37 11.17
C ALA A 20 -7.74 9.57 12.07
N GLY A 21 -6.61 10.26 11.80
CA GLY A 21 -6.13 11.38 12.63
C GLY A 21 -5.42 10.95 13.92
N HIS A 22 -5.06 9.66 14.07
CA HIS A 22 -4.36 9.15 15.26
C HIS A 22 -2.86 9.45 15.23
N TYR A 23 -2.31 9.72 14.06
CA TYR A 23 -0.89 10.02 13.84
C TYR A 23 -0.74 11.32 13.05
N SER A 24 0.29 12.09 13.35
CA SER A 24 0.74 13.15 12.46
C SER A 24 1.47 12.56 11.24
N GLN A 25 1.56 13.32 10.15
CA GLN A 25 2.32 12.93 8.96
C GLN A 25 3.78 12.63 9.32
N ALA A 26 4.43 13.49 10.13
CA ALA A 26 5.80 13.30 10.57
C ALA A 26 6.04 11.98 11.33
N ALA A 27 5.04 11.50 12.08
CA ALA A 27 5.15 10.22 12.80
C ALA A 27 5.09 8.99 11.88
N THR A 28 4.61 9.15 10.66
CA THR A 28 4.36 8.05 9.71
C THR A 28 5.28 8.06 8.49
N HIS A 29 6.11 9.09 8.33
CA HIS A 29 6.99 9.26 7.18
C HIS A 29 8.47 9.16 7.60
N ILE A 30 9.25 8.48 6.78
CA ILE A 30 10.69 8.35 6.92
C ILE A 30 11.35 9.41 6.05
N ASP A 31 12.22 10.24 6.64
CA ASP A 31 13.04 11.21 5.91
C ASP A 31 14.20 10.50 5.22
N LEU A 32 14.16 10.45 3.91
CA LEU A 32 15.14 9.74 3.10
C LEU A 32 16.43 10.55 2.92
N ILE A 33 16.39 11.87 3.09
CA ILE A 33 17.58 12.72 3.07
C ILE A 33 18.42 12.44 4.31
N GLN A 34 17.82 12.50 5.50
CA GLN A 34 18.48 12.17 6.76
C GLN A 34 19.02 10.73 6.76
N LEU A 35 18.23 9.79 6.23
CA LEU A 35 18.65 8.38 6.11
C LEU A 35 19.87 8.24 5.19
N CYS A 36 19.91 8.94 4.07
CA CYS A 36 21.05 8.95 3.16
C CYS A 36 22.30 9.58 3.78
N GLN A 37 22.13 10.70 4.51
CA GLN A 37 23.24 11.35 5.24
C GLN A 37 23.83 10.39 6.28
N PHE A 38 22.99 9.75 7.09
CA PHE A 38 23.44 8.76 8.07
C PHE A 38 24.18 7.58 7.41
N ALA A 39 23.68 7.10 6.26
CA ALA A 39 24.27 5.96 5.55
C ALA A 39 25.46 6.33 4.65
N GLY A 40 25.86 7.60 4.58
CA GLY A 40 26.88 8.06 3.61
C GLY A 40 26.48 7.82 2.14
N ALA A 41 25.18 7.81 1.84
CA ALA A 41 24.63 7.53 0.53
C ALA A 41 24.25 8.81 -0.21
N LYS A 42 24.42 8.84 -1.54
CA LYS A 42 23.93 9.93 -2.36
C LYS A 42 22.42 9.85 -2.51
N PHE A 43 21.71 10.96 -2.26
CA PHE A 43 20.28 11.12 -2.50
C PHE A 43 20.07 11.87 -3.83
N ILE A 44 19.21 11.35 -4.69
CA ILE A 44 18.79 11.99 -5.94
C ILE A 44 17.26 11.88 -6.01
N GLN A 45 16.56 12.99 -5.88
CA GLN A 45 15.11 12.99 -6.04
C GLN A 45 14.77 12.94 -7.52
N ALA A 46 14.24 11.80 -7.96
CA ALA A 46 13.81 11.59 -9.34
C ALA A 46 12.91 10.37 -9.47
N SER A 47 12.16 10.32 -10.56
CA SER A 47 11.35 9.17 -10.97
C SER A 47 12.05 8.41 -12.09
N LEU A 48 11.96 7.08 -12.03
CA LEU A 48 12.54 6.20 -13.03
C LEU A 48 11.64 6.14 -14.28
N ALA A 49 12.20 6.50 -15.45
CA ALA A 49 11.53 6.36 -16.74
C ALA A 49 11.68 4.92 -17.29
N HIS A 50 12.89 4.45 -17.44
CA HIS A 50 13.21 3.08 -17.88
C HIS A 50 14.62 2.67 -17.47
N ILE A 51 14.93 1.38 -17.65
CA ILE A 51 16.25 0.81 -17.39
C ILE A 51 16.83 0.29 -18.70
N ASP A 52 18.00 0.77 -19.08
CA ASP A 52 18.85 0.10 -20.06
C ASP A 52 19.66 -0.99 -19.35
N LEU A 53 19.19 -2.23 -19.45
CA LEU A 53 19.81 -3.37 -18.80
C LEU A 53 21.15 -3.77 -19.46
N ALA A 54 21.31 -3.55 -20.76
CA ALA A 54 22.53 -3.86 -21.49
C ALA A 54 23.65 -2.87 -21.15
N GLY A 55 23.34 -1.58 -21.16
CA GLY A 55 24.28 -0.51 -20.79
C GLY A 55 24.41 -0.29 -19.28
N LYS A 56 23.59 -0.97 -18.46
CA LYS A 56 23.48 -0.77 -17.01
C LYS A 56 23.27 0.70 -16.64
N GLN A 57 22.27 1.31 -17.23
CA GLN A 57 21.92 2.71 -17.03
C GLN A 57 20.45 2.86 -16.60
N LEU A 58 20.21 3.78 -15.69
CA LEU A 58 18.87 4.26 -15.33
C LEU A 58 18.61 5.56 -16.07
N HIS A 59 17.45 5.64 -16.73
CA HIS A 59 16.96 6.87 -17.34
C HIS A 59 15.89 7.46 -16.45
N LEU A 60 16.07 8.70 -16.03
CA LEU A 60 15.19 9.42 -15.13
C LEU A 60 14.24 10.33 -15.90
N ASN A 61 13.03 10.54 -15.37
CA ASN A 61 12.03 11.41 -16.02
C ASN A 61 12.43 12.88 -16.05
N GLU A 62 13.25 13.30 -15.07
CA GLU A 62 13.70 14.67 -14.94
C GLU A 62 15.03 14.88 -15.68
N ASN A 63 15.03 15.75 -16.70
CA ASN A 63 16.24 16.29 -17.39
C ASN A 63 17.13 15.29 -18.15
N ASP A 64 16.60 14.20 -18.68
CA ASP A 64 17.36 13.17 -19.44
C ASP A 64 18.64 12.66 -18.71
N HIS A 65 18.64 12.77 -17.38
CA HIS A 65 19.79 12.28 -16.61
C HIS A 65 19.85 10.77 -16.62
N THR A 66 21.00 10.26 -17.01
CA THR A 66 21.33 8.84 -16.92
C THR A 66 22.27 8.56 -15.75
N ILE A 67 22.02 7.45 -15.06
CA ILE A 67 22.87 7.00 -13.94
C ILE A 67 23.34 5.58 -14.23
N LYS A 68 24.66 5.41 -14.33
CA LYS A 68 25.27 4.08 -14.42
C LYS A 68 25.25 3.37 -13.07
N PHE A 69 25.10 2.05 -13.09
CA PHE A 69 25.11 1.21 -11.90
C PHE A 69 25.84 -0.12 -12.12
N ASP A 70 26.46 -0.65 -11.09
CA ASP A 70 27.04 -2.01 -11.06
C ASP A 70 26.03 -3.02 -10.55
N VAL A 71 25.26 -2.64 -9.51
CA VAL A 71 24.20 -3.43 -8.89
C VAL A 71 22.99 -2.53 -8.67
N LEU A 72 21.81 -3.02 -9.05
CA LEU A 72 20.55 -2.31 -8.93
C LEU A 72 19.62 -3.04 -7.96
N SER A 73 18.98 -2.29 -7.05
CA SER A 73 17.94 -2.78 -6.15
C SER A 73 16.65 -2.02 -6.39
N LEU A 74 15.58 -2.74 -6.71
CA LEU A 74 14.27 -2.20 -7.05
C LEU A 74 13.25 -2.44 -5.93
N LYS A 75 12.57 -1.35 -5.49
CA LYS A 75 11.51 -1.38 -4.47
C LYS A 75 10.47 -0.30 -4.77
N SER A 76 9.95 -0.27 -5.98
CA SER A 76 8.96 0.73 -6.42
C SER A 76 7.54 0.50 -5.88
N GLY A 77 7.28 -0.62 -5.21
CA GLY A 77 5.93 -0.95 -4.73
C GLY A 77 5.02 -1.45 -5.85
N ILE A 78 3.72 -1.23 -5.64
CA ILE A 78 2.62 -1.61 -6.54
C ILE A 78 1.77 -0.40 -6.85
N THR A 79 1.05 -0.46 -7.97
CA THR A 79 0.04 0.51 -8.38
C THR A 79 -1.35 -0.13 -8.29
N PRO A 80 -2.42 0.63 -8.03
CA PRO A 80 -3.77 0.12 -8.18
C PRO A 80 -4.04 -0.22 -9.64
N ASN A 81 -4.85 -1.25 -9.87
CA ASN A 81 -5.33 -1.54 -11.21
C ASN A 81 -6.45 -0.54 -11.57
N LEU A 82 -6.16 0.40 -12.43
CA LEU A 82 -7.10 1.41 -12.96
C LEU A 82 -7.57 1.09 -14.39
N ALA A 83 -7.47 -0.16 -14.83
CA ALA A 83 -7.86 -0.57 -16.18
C ALA A 83 -9.38 -0.48 -16.46
N ILE A 84 -10.20 -0.24 -15.43
CA ILE A 84 -11.63 0.00 -15.57
C ILE A 84 -11.87 1.38 -16.18
N GLU A 85 -12.79 1.47 -17.14
CA GLU A 85 -13.14 2.71 -17.83
C GLU A 85 -13.52 3.81 -16.83
N GLY A 86 -12.89 4.98 -16.94
CA GLY A 86 -13.08 6.13 -16.08
C GLY A 86 -12.44 6.03 -14.68
N ALA A 87 -11.80 4.92 -14.33
CA ALA A 87 -11.19 4.78 -13.00
C ALA A 87 -10.01 5.74 -12.78
N SER A 88 -9.24 6.04 -13.82
CA SER A 88 -8.16 7.03 -13.78
C SER A 88 -8.65 8.46 -13.54
N ASP A 89 -9.86 8.79 -14.03
CA ASP A 89 -10.39 10.15 -14.05
C ASP A 89 -11.27 10.46 -12.84
N PHE A 90 -12.01 9.45 -12.36
CA PHE A 90 -13.07 9.63 -11.36
C PHE A 90 -12.81 8.93 -10.02
N ALA A 91 -11.75 8.15 -9.89
CA ALA A 91 -11.39 7.54 -8.61
C ALA A 91 -10.05 8.05 -8.07
N THR A 92 -9.96 8.16 -6.75
CA THR A 92 -8.69 8.42 -6.06
C THR A 92 -8.03 7.09 -5.68
N PRO A 93 -6.92 6.70 -6.32
CA PRO A 93 -6.21 5.48 -5.96
C PRO A 93 -5.52 5.63 -4.60
N VAL A 94 -5.53 4.55 -3.80
CA VAL A 94 -4.90 4.55 -2.47
C VAL A 94 -3.38 4.45 -2.54
N LYS A 95 -2.84 4.09 -3.68
CA LYS A 95 -1.39 4.09 -3.94
C LYS A 95 -1.09 4.88 -5.21
N PRO A 96 0.00 5.64 -5.22
CA PRO A 96 0.98 5.79 -4.12
C PRO A 96 0.41 6.60 -2.93
N ILE A 97 0.79 6.22 -1.71
CA ILE A 97 0.27 6.84 -0.48
C ILE A 97 0.60 8.34 -0.41
N SER A 98 1.73 8.73 -0.97
CA SER A 98 2.20 10.12 -1.05
C SER A 98 1.27 11.03 -1.85
N GLU A 99 0.54 10.51 -2.82
CA GLU A 99 -0.47 11.25 -3.58
C GLU A 99 -1.86 11.13 -2.95
N PHE A 100 -2.14 9.98 -2.34
CA PHE A 100 -3.42 9.69 -1.72
C PHE A 100 -3.69 10.57 -0.49
N TYR A 101 -2.72 10.74 0.41
CA TYR A 101 -2.93 11.49 1.65
C TYR A 101 -3.30 12.97 1.42
N PRO A 102 -2.64 13.72 0.52
CA PRO A 102 -3.09 15.06 0.16
C PRO A 102 -4.51 15.11 -0.41
N ARG A 103 -4.91 14.12 -1.21
CA ARG A 103 -6.28 14.00 -1.74
C ARG A 103 -7.30 13.78 -0.64
N TRP A 104 -6.94 12.96 0.37
CA TRP A 104 -7.80 12.78 1.54
C TRP A 104 -7.95 14.08 2.35
N GLN A 105 -6.87 14.82 2.56
CA GLN A 105 -6.94 16.14 3.25
C GLN A 105 -7.84 17.12 2.47
N GLN A 106 -7.67 17.21 1.16
CA GLN A 106 -8.56 18.01 0.31
C GLN A 106 -10.03 17.59 0.46
N THR A 107 -10.32 16.28 0.50
CA THR A 107 -11.67 15.77 0.72
C THR A 107 -12.24 16.24 2.07
N LEU A 108 -11.44 16.22 3.15
CA LEU A 108 -11.88 16.73 4.46
C LEU A 108 -12.18 18.23 4.40
N ASP A 109 -11.34 19.03 3.75
CA ASP A 109 -11.54 20.48 3.60
C ASP A 109 -12.83 20.78 2.81
N GLU A 110 -13.10 20.05 1.73
CA GLU A 110 -14.33 20.14 0.96
C GLU A 110 -15.57 19.71 1.76
N LEU A 111 -15.43 18.69 2.62
CA LEU A 111 -16.49 18.30 3.54
C LEU A 111 -16.75 19.37 4.61
N CYS A 112 -15.79 20.16 5.02
CA CYS A 112 -15.99 21.28 5.96
C CYS A 112 -16.71 22.45 5.31
N SER A 113 -16.47 22.73 4.03
CA SER A 113 -16.90 23.98 3.38
C SER A 113 -18.33 24.00 2.85
N GLY A 114 -19.12 22.94 2.96
CA GLY A 114 -20.48 22.90 2.39
C GLY A 114 -21.53 22.34 3.32
N ASN A 115 -22.81 22.50 2.98
CA ASN A 115 -23.96 22.11 3.82
C ASN A 115 -24.81 20.97 3.26
N THR A 116 -24.51 20.46 2.06
CA THR A 116 -25.24 19.35 1.46
C THR A 116 -24.68 17.99 1.91
N ALA A 117 -25.54 17.00 2.09
CA ALA A 117 -25.10 15.63 2.37
C ALA A 117 -24.13 15.13 1.28
N LYS A 118 -23.15 14.38 1.68
CA LYS A 118 -22.13 13.82 0.80
C LYS A 118 -22.00 12.32 0.98
N SER A 119 -21.37 11.67 0.01
CA SER A 119 -21.14 10.23 0.03
C SER A 119 -19.70 9.87 -0.36
N ILE A 120 -19.13 8.96 0.41
CA ILE A 120 -17.78 8.41 0.20
C ILE A 120 -17.92 6.93 -0.12
N GLY A 121 -17.40 6.52 -1.28
CA GLY A 121 -17.31 5.13 -1.68
C GLY A 121 -15.87 4.62 -1.59
N VAL A 122 -15.66 3.46 -0.97
CA VAL A 122 -14.38 2.73 -1.00
C VAL A 122 -14.59 1.43 -1.75
N VAL A 123 -13.85 1.24 -2.84
CA VAL A 123 -13.93 0.06 -3.71
C VAL A 123 -12.77 -0.89 -3.43
N GLY A 124 -13.09 -2.12 -3.04
CA GLY A 124 -12.10 -3.19 -2.81
C GLY A 124 -12.22 -3.87 -1.45
N GLY A 125 -12.74 -5.09 -1.42
CA GLY A 125 -13.05 -5.89 -0.21
C GLY A 125 -11.83 -6.51 0.51
N GLY A 126 -10.61 -6.05 0.24
CA GLY A 126 -9.39 -6.50 0.91
C GLY A 126 -9.15 -5.82 2.27
N ALA A 127 -8.04 -6.21 2.94
CA ALA A 127 -7.66 -5.64 4.24
C ALA A 127 -7.49 -4.12 4.19
N ALA A 128 -6.82 -3.61 3.15
CA ALA A 128 -6.62 -2.17 2.98
C ALA A 128 -7.94 -1.41 2.83
N GLY A 129 -8.92 -1.94 2.07
CA GLY A 129 -10.24 -1.31 1.91
C GLY A 129 -11.02 -1.25 3.21
N VAL A 130 -11.01 -2.34 4.01
CA VAL A 130 -11.64 -2.38 5.33
C VAL A 130 -11.02 -1.34 6.27
N GLU A 131 -9.70 -1.35 6.40
CA GLU A 131 -8.99 -0.41 7.27
C GLU A 131 -9.20 1.04 6.83
N LEU A 132 -9.22 1.29 5.53
CA LEU A 132 -9.37 2.62 4.97
C LEU A 132 -10.76 3.18 5.23
N ILE A 133 -11.83 2.44 4.91
CA ILE A 133 -13.19 2.95 5.09
C ILE A 133 -13.51 3.18 6.57
N MET A 134 -13.03 2.30 7.46
CA MET A 134 -13.17 2.47 8.91
C MET A 134 -12.41 3.70 9.41
N ALA A 135 -11.20 3.93 8.90
CA ALA A 135 -10.40 5.09 9.25
C ALA A 135 -11.02 6.42 8.74
N MET A 136 -11.52 6.43 7.52
CA MET A 136 -12.20 7.59 6.93
C MET A 136 -13.49 7.93 7.66
N GLN A 137 -14.30 6.93 7.98
CA GLN A 137 -15.55 7.10 8.74
C GLN A 137 -15.24 7.68 10.12
N HIS A 138 -14.25 7.15 10.84
CA HIS A 138 -13.81 7.68 12.12
C HIS A 138 -13.35 9.13 12.01
N ALA A 139 -12.50 9.45 11.03
CA ALA A 139 -11.99 10.81 10.82
C ALA A 139 -13.12 11.82 10.60
N VAL A 140 -14.09 11.50 9.73
CA VAL A 140 -15.23 12.38 9.43
C VAL A 140 -16.12 12.58 10.66
N LEU A 141 -16.44 11.51 11.41
CA LEU A 141 -17.28 11.62 12.60
C LEU A 141 -16.66 12.47 13.73
N HIS A 142 -15.34 12.52 13.82
CA HIS A 142 -14.62 13.24 14.88
C HIS A 142 -14.02 14.57 14.40
N HIS A 143 -14.28 14.95 13.15
CA HIS A 143 -13.78 16.22 12.61
C HIS A 143 -14.71 17.38 13.00
N ALA A 144 -14.23 18.27 13.86
CA ALA A 144 -15.04 19.38 14.42
C ALA A 144 -15.66 20.31 13.35
N GLY A 145 -15.06 20.42 12.17
CA GLY A 145 -15.55 21.26 11.07
C GLY A 145 -16.60 20.61 10.19
N ILE A 146 -16.89 19.30 10.34
CA ILE A 146 -17.86 18.60 9.49
C ILE A 146 -19.19 18.47 10.23
N SER A 147 -20.18 19.30 9.86
CA SER A 147 -21.52 19.32 10.44
C SER A 147 -22.59 18.62 9.58
N ARG A 148 -22.22 18.22 8.36
CA ARG A 148 -23.14 17.59 7.40
C ARG A 148 -23.19 16.07 7.55
N GLU A 149 -24.25 15.48 7.02
CA GLU A 149 -24.36 14.04 6.85
C GLU A 149 -23.34 13.55 5.79
N VAL A 150 -22.54 12.56 6.14
CA VAL A 150 -21.67 11.86 5.21
C VAL A 150 -21.99 10.36 5.24
N ARG A 151 -22.37 9.82 4.09
CA ARG A 151 -22.70 8.40 3.92
C ARG A 151 -21.49 7.64 3.43
N PHE A 152 -21.24 6.48 4.02
CA PHE A 152 -20.11 5.62 3.65
C PHE A 152 -20.60 4.36 2.94
N HIS A 153 -20.02 4.06 1.78
CA HIS A 153 -20.34 2.91 0.94
C HIS A 153 -19.09 2.04 0.74
N PHE A 154 -19.16 0.80 1.18
CA PHE A 154 -18.09 -0.17 0.98
C PHE A 154 -18.47 -1.15 -0.13
N VAL A 155 -17.76 -1.08 -1.26
CA VAL A 155 -18.10 -1.79 -2.51
C VAL A 155 -17.11 -2.92 -2.75
N TYR A 156 -17.61 -4.14 -2.92
CA TYR A 156 -16.77 -5.32 -3.18
C TYR A 156 -17.54 -6.40 -3.97
N ARG A 157 -16.80 -7.18 -4.77
CA ARG A 157 -17.36 -8.18 -5.68
C ARG A 157 -17.75 -9.50 -5.03
N ASP A 158 -17.12 -9.85 -3.90
CA ASP A 158 -17.36 -11.14 -3.21
C ASP A 158 -18.59 -11.05 -2.28
N ASP A 159 -19.06 -12.18 -1.73
CA ASP A 159 -20.19 -12.25 -0.77
C ASP A 159 -19.87 -11.46 0.51
N GLU A 160 -18.64 -11.57 0.99
CA GLU A 160 -18.15 -10.91 2.20
C GLU A 160 -16.76 -10.31 1.94
N PRO A 161 -16.39 -9.21 2.62
CA PRO A 161 -15.05 -8.69 2.56
C PRO A 161 -14.07 -9.67 3.20
N LEU A 162 -12.78 -9.52 2.90
CA LEU A 162 -11.69 -10.35 3.47
C LEU A 162 -11.83 -11.84 3.15
N LYS A 163 -12.23 -12.22 1.93
CA LYS A 163 -12.40 -13.62 1.49
C LYS A 163 -11.23 -14.54 1.85
N GLN A 164 -10.00 -14.01 1.89
CA GLN A 164 -8.78 -14.73 2.25
C GLN A 164 -8.63 -14.99 3.76
N PHE A 165 -9.49 -14.38 4.61
CA PHE A 165 -9.47 -14.59 6.06
C PHE A 165 -10.51 -15.63 6.50
N PRO A 166 -10.31 -16.32 7.63
CA PRO A 166 -11.30 -17.25 8.17
C PRO A 166 -12.66 -16.58 8.47
N ARG A 167 -13.73 -17.34 8.37
CA ARG A 167 -15.10 -16.88 8.58
C ARG A 167 -15.26 -16.07 9.87
N ARG A 168 -14.66 -16.54 10.98
CA ARG A 168 -14.69 -15.83 12.28
C ARG A 168 -14.16 -14.39 12.23
N ILE A 169 -13.15 -14.12 11.38
CA ILE A 169 -12.62 -12.76 11.19
C ILE A 169 -13.57 -11.94 10.33
N ARG A 170 -14.04 -12.52 9.23
CA ARG A 170 -14.99 -11.86 8.32
C ARG A 170 -16.26 -11.42 9.06
N HIS A 171 -16.83 -12.28 9.91
CA HIS A 171 -18.00 -11.94 10.75
C HIS A 171 -17.73 -10.78 11.72
N ARG A 172 -16.56 -10.75 12.37
CA ARG A 172 -16.19 -9.64 13.27
C ARG A 172 -16.03 -8.33 12.51
N VAL A 173 -15.40 -8.37 11.35
CA VAL A 173 -15.23 -7.18 10.49
C VAL A 173 -16.58 -6.72 9.95
N HIS A 174 -17.43 -7.64 9.49
CA HIS A 174 -18.80 -7.32 9.06
C HIS A 174 -19.60 -6.62 10.16
N ALA A 175 -19.56 -7.18 11.37
CA ALA A 175 -20.24 -6.55 12.53
C ALA A 175 -19.68 -5.16 12.85
N ALA A 176 -18.35 -4.95 12.74
CA ALA A 176 -17.74 -3.65 12.96
C ALA A 176 -18.14 -2.63 11.88
N LEU A 177 -18.16 -3.01 10.61
CA LEU A 177 -18.61 -2.17 9.49
C LEU A 177 -20.07 -1.76 9.64
N THR A 178 -20.94 -2.72 9.99
CA THR A 178 -22.39 -2.47 10.23
C THR A 178 -22.58 -1.54 11.42
N LYS A 179 -21.87 -1.78 12.53
CA LYS A 179 -21.91 -0.91 13.73
C LYS A 179 -21.48 0.52 13.42
N ALA A 180 -20.53 0.69 12.51
CA ALA A 180 -20.05 2.00 12.05
C ALA A 180 -21.01 2.69 11.07
N GLY A 181 -22.18 2.08 10.73
CA GLY A 181 -23.15 2.66 9.81
C GLY A 181 -22.70 2.66 8.34
N ILE A 182 -21.74 1.83 7.98
CA ILE A 182 -21.23 1.72 6.60
C ILE A 182 -22.16 0.84 5.78
N ALA A 183 -22.66 1.37 4.66
CA ALA A 183 -23.46 0.62 3.70
C ALA A 183 -22.59 -0.38 2.93
N LEU A 184 -22.92 -1.67 3.00
CA LEU A 184 -22.18 -2.75 2.38
C LEU A 184 -22.80 -3.13 1.04
N HIS A 185 -22.01 -3.07 -0.04
CA HIS A 185 -22.40 -3.44 -1.38
C HIS A 185 -21.57 -4.65 -1.83
N ASN A 186 -22.09 -5.84 -1.52
CA ASN A 186 -21.53 -7.12 -1.98
C ASN A 186 -21.96 -7.43 -3.41
N HIS A 187 -21.33 -8.42 -4.05
CA HIS A 187 -21.55 -8.80 -5.44
C HIS A 187 -21.48 -7.62 -6.43
N SER A 188 -20.86 -6.52 -6.02
CA SER A 188 -20.83 -5.26 -6.76
C SER A 188 -19.48 -5.10 -7.47
N GLU A 189 -19.33 -5.78 -8.61
CA GLU A 189 -18.17 -5.62 -9.48
C GLU A 189 -18.32 -4.35 -10.30
N VAL A 190 -17.48 -3.36 -10.03
CA VAL A 190 -17.47 -2.09 -10.77
C VAL A 190 -16.87 -2.34 -12.15
N CYS A 191 -17.59 -1.96 -13.21
CA CYS A 191 -17.15 -2.10 -14.59
C CYS A 191 -16.90 -0.75 -15.30
N GLU A 192 -17.45 0.34 -14.78
CA GLU A 192 -17.27 1.68 -15.34
C GLU A 192 -17.45 2.74 -14.24
N LEU A 193 -16.72 3.85 -14.37
CA LEU A 193 -16.90 5.07 -13.57
C LEU A 193 -17.19 6.26 -14.48
N LYS A 194 -18.22 7.03 -14.15
CA LYS A 194 -18.55 8.31 -14.80
C LYS A 194 -19.05 9.31 -13.78
N HIS A 195 -18.47 10.51 -13.69
CA HIS A 195 -18.97 11.60 -12.86
C HIS A 195 -19.56 11.14 -11.52
N ASN A 196 -18.85 10.85 -10.51
CA ASN A 196 -19.38 10.47 -9.20
C ASN A 196 -20.35 9.25 -9.21
N LYS A 197 -20.34 8.43 -10.26
CA LYS A 197 -21.15 7.21 -10.36
C LYS A 197 -20.30 5.99 -10.67
N MET A 198 -20.56 4.93 -9.90
CA MET A 198 -20.05 3.58 -10.16
C MET A 198 -21.13 2.78 -10.86
N TYR A 199 -20.81 2.17 -11.98
CA TYR A 199 -21.69 1.24 -12.72
C TYR A 199 -21.19 -0.19 -12.48
N PHE A 200 -22.13 -1.08 -12.19
CA PHE A 200 -21.85 -2.46 -11.86
C PHE A 200 -22.21 -3.40 -13.03
N ALA A 201 -21.62 -4.59 -13.03
CA ALA A 201 -21.84 -5.60 -14.05
C ALA A 201 -23.32 -6.03 -14.19
N ASP A 202 -24.12 -5.92 -13.11
CA ASP A 202 -25.56 -6.20 -13.07
C ASP A 202 -26.44 -5.02 -13.52
N LYS A 203 -25.84 -3.97 -14.11
CA LYS A 203 -26.48 -2.74 -14.61
C LYS A 203 -27.02 -1.78 -13.53
N HIS A 204 -26.84 -2.07 -12.23
CA HIS A 204 -27.10 -1.08 -11.20
C HIS A 204 -26.02 0.00 -11.18
N SER A 205 -26.29 1.10 -10.51
CA SER A 205 -25.31 2.18 -10.32
C SER A 205 -25.43 2.74 -8.91
N LEU A 206 -24.30 3.23 -8.39
CA LEU A 206 -24.23 3.89 -7.09
C LEU A 206 -23.57 5.26 -7.27
N HIS A 207 -24.21 6.30 -6.73
CA HIS A 207 -23.65 7.64 -6.68
C HIS A 207 -22.76 7.76 -5.44
N CYS A 208 -21.53 8.23 -5.63
CA CYS A 208 -20.62 8.63 -4.55
C CYS A 208 -19.89 9.90 -4.97
N ASP A 209 -19.94 10.93 -4.12
CA ASP A 209 -19.23 12.21 -4.39
C ASP A 209 -17.72 12.01 -4.44
N TYR A 210 -17.20 11.10 -3.62
CA TYR A 210 -15.79 10.73 -3.57
C TYR A 210 -15.64 9.22 -3.68
N ILE A 211 -14.80 8.76 -4.59
CA ILE A 211 -14.55 7.34 -4.82
C ILE A 211 -13.08 7.03 -4.58
N PHE A 212 -12.79 6.20 -3.58
CA PHE A 212 -11.45 5.75 -3.24
C PHE A 212 -11.22 4.33 -3.72
N TRP A 213 -10.11 4.13 -4.46
CA TRP A 213 -9.86 2.88 -5.17
C TRP A 213 -8.81 2.02 -4.48
N CYS A 214 -9.26 0.93 -3.87
CA CYS A 214 -8.46 -0.02 -3.07
C CYS A 214 -8.42 -1.42 -3.68
N THR A 215 -8.71 -1.55 -4.98
CA THR A 215 -8.75 -2.85 -5.64
C THR A 215 -7.37 -3.48 -5.81
N SER A 216 -7.35 -4.70 -6.36
CA SER A 216 -6.15 -5.50 -6.58
C SER A 216 -4.97 -4.69 -7.11
N ALA A 217 -3.83 -4.90 -6.49
CA ALA A 217 -2.58 -4.32 -6.92
C ALA A 217 -2.11 -4.90 -8.25
N SER A 218 -1.62 -4.05 -9.13
CA SER A 218 -0.86 -4.44 -10.31
C SER A 218 0.60 -3.99 -10.17
N ALA A 219 1.49 -4.66 -10.88
CA ALA A 219 2.84 -4.17 -11.02
C ALA A 219 2.86 -2.95 -11.96
N PRO A 220 3.78 -1.99 -11.76
CA PRO A 220 4.03 -0.97 -12.76
C PRO A 220 4.49 -1.63 -14.08
N GLU A 221 4.23 -0.99 -15.20
CA GLU A 221 4.56 -1.57 -16.53
C GLU A 221 6.07 -1.50 -16.87
N TRP A 222 6.78 -0.52 -16.30
CA TRP A 222 8.17 -0.25 -16.68
C TRP A 222 9.13 -1.44 -16.46
N PRO A 223 8.97 -2.37 -15.47
CA PRO A 223 9.86 -3.52 -15.36
C PRO A 223 9.80 -4.41 -16.60
N LYS A 224 8.60 -4.71 -17.08
CA LYS A 224 8.39 -5.49 -18.30
C LYS A 224 8.90 -4.75 -19.54
N LYS A 225 8.60 -3.45 -19.66
CA LYS A 225 9.08 -2.60 -20.76
C LYS A 225 10.59 -2.49 -20.79
N SER A 226 11.28 -2.55 -19.64
CA SER A 226 12.74 -2.58 -19.54
C SER A 226 13.36 -3.95 -19.82
N GLY A 227 12.60 -5.00 -20.09
CA GLY A 227 13.12 -6.35 -20.40
C GLY A 227 13.42 -7.22 -19.17
N LEU A 228 12.97 -6.85 -17.98
CA LEU A 228 13.04 -7.72 -16.81
C LEU A 228 12.04 -8.87 -16.94
N ASP A 229 12.41 -10.07 -16.48
CA ASP A 229 11.48 -11.19 -16.38
C ASP A 229 10.42 -10.90 -15.31
N THR A 230 9.16 -10.95 -15.74
CA THR A 230 8.00 -10.68 -14.89
C THR A 230 7.00 -11.82 -14.93
N ASP A 231 6.16 -11.93 -13.91
CA ASP A 231 5.02 -12.84 -13.94
C ASP A 231 3.88 -12.29 -14.84
N LYS A 232 2.77 -13.01 -14.90
CA LYS A 232 1.60 -12.64 -15.73
C LYS A 232 0.95 -11.32 -15.29
N LEU A 233 1.18 -10.88 -14.05
CA LEU A 233 0.67 -9.64 -13.47
C LEU A 233 1.69 -8.50 -13.54
N GLY A 234 2.87 -8.75 -14.13
CA GLY A 234 3.94 -7.76 -14.32
C GLY A 234 4.93 -7.66 -13.15
N PHE A 235 4.79 -8.45 -12.08
CA PHE A 235 5.72 -8.43 -10.95
C PHE A 235 7.07 -9.04 -11.31
N ILE A 236 8.16 -8.40 -10.89
CA ILE A 236 9.53 -8.85 -11.17
C ILE A 236 9.76 -10.22 -10.54
N ARG A 237 10.07 -11.22 -11.36
CA ARG A 237 10.39 -12.57 -10.88
C ARG A 237 11.77 -12.59 -10.25
N VAL A 238 11.83 -13.04 -9.01
CA VAL A 238 13.09 -13.14 -8.27
C VAL A 238 13.31 -14.54 -7.72
N HIS A 239 14.58 -14.95 -7.68
CA HIS A 239 15.02 -16.15 -6.97
C HIS A 239 14.85 -15.99 -5.45
N ASP A 240 15.06 -17.08 -4.70
CA ASP A 240 15.06 -17.04 -3.23
C ASP A 240 16.11 -16.07 -2.66
N THR A 241 17.10 -15.68 -3.42
CA THR A 241 18.11 -14.68 -3.08
C THR A 241 17.66 -13.24 -3.32
N LEU A 242 16.41 -13.00 -3.70
CA LEU A 242 15.86 -11.72 -4.12
C LEU A 242 16.53 -11.11 -5.36
N ARG A 243 17.35 -11.90 -6.06
CA ARG A 243 17.98 -11.54 -7.33
C ARG A 243 17.01 -11.82 -8.47
N SER A 244 16.94 -10.93 -9.46
CA SER A 244 16.15 -11.13 -10.67
C SER A 244 16.47 -12.47 -11.35
N SER A 245 15.47 -13.14 -11.90
CA SER A 245 15.61 -14.37 -12.67
C SER A 245 16.34 -14.15 -14.00
N SER A 246 16.23 -12.95 -14.58
CA SER A 246 16.82 -12.61 -15.88
C SER A 246 18.18 -11.92 -15.81
N HIS A 247 18.46 -11.13 -14.75
CA HIS A 247 19.67 -10.29 -14.68
C HIS A 247 20.38 -10.43 -13.33
N SER A 248 21.63 -10.89 -13.36
CA SER A 248 22.42 -11.22 -12.16
C SER A 248 22.86 -10.01 -11.32
N PHE A 249 22.73 -8.81 -11.85
CA PHE A 249 23.07 -7.54 -11.20
C PHE A 249 21.84 -6.76 -10.73
N VAL A 250 20.62 -7.28 -10.96
CA VAL A 250 19.36 -6.69 -10.51
C VAL A 250 18.79 -7.49 -9.36
N PHE A 251 18.37 -6.80 -8.31
CA PHE A 251 17.62 -7.33 -7.16
C PHE A 251 16.29 -6.60 -7.06
N ALA A 252 15.25 -7.29 -6.59
CA ALA A 252 13.98 -6.65 -6.30
C ALA A 252 13.37 -7.21 -5.02
N SER A 253 12.65 -6.35 -4.29
CA SER A 253 12.02 -6.70 -3.01
C SER A 253 10.74 -5.90 -2.78
N GLY A 254 9.98 -6.30 -1.76
CA GLY A 254 8.68 -5.71 -1.46
C GLY A 254 7.65 -6.04 -2.52
N ASP A 255 6.64 -5.17 -2.63
CA ASP A 255 5.43 -5.48 -3.41
C ASP A 255 5.67 -5.53 -4.93
N VAL A 256 6.78 -4.99 -5.46
CA VAL A 256 7.13 -5.07 -6.89
C VAL A 256 7.69 -6.44 -7.30
N ALA A 257 8.12 -7.26 -6.32
CA ALA A 257 8.82 -8.51 -6.55
C ALA A 257 7.97 -9.73 -6.21
N GLN A 258 8.09 -10.78 -7.03
CA GLN A 258 7.47 -12.09 -6.79
C GLN A 258 8.54 -13.18 -6.73
N GLN A 259 8.71 -13.79 -5.55
CA GLN A 259 9.53 -15.01 -5.43
C GLN A 259 8.79 -16.18 -6.09
N TYR A 260 9.30 -16.72 -7.21
CA TYR A 260 8.57 -17.73 -7.95
C TYR A 260 8.52 -19.10 -7.24
N ASN A 261 9.51 -19.45 -6.39
CA ASN A 261 9.48 -20.68 -5.59
C ASN A 261 8.57 -20.57 -4.34
N HIS A 262 8.30 -19.36 -3.89
CA HIS A 262 7.57 -19.07 -2.66
C HIS A 262 6.59 -17.92 -2.86
N PRO A 263 5.56 -18.06 -3.71
CA PRO A 263 4.60 -16.97 -3.93
C PRO A 263 3.92 -16.58 -2.63
N ARG A 264 3.82 -15.26 -2.37
CA ARG A 264 3.21 -14.67 -1.18
C ARG A 264 2.34 -13.49 -1.57
N PRO A 265 1.33 -13.16 -0.77
CA PRO A 265 0.59 -11.92 -0.95
C PRO A 265 1.52 -10.69 -0.85
N HIS A 266 1.22 -9.66 -1.62
CA HIS A 266 1.92 -8.37 -1.53
C HIS A 266 1.49 -7.65 -0.24
N ALA A 267 2.30 -7.74 0.80
CA ALA A 267 2.03 -7.17 2.11
C ALA A 267 3.31 -6.69 2.80
N GLY A 268 3.24 -5.57 3.49
CA GLY A 268 4.38 -4.91 4.13
C GLY A 268 5.23 -5.82 5.04
N VAL A 269 4.60 -6.79 5.71
CA VAL A 269 5.31 -7.75 6.57
C VAL A 269 6.36 -8.58 5.82
N PHE A 270 6.12 -8.91 4.56
CA PHE A 270 7.11 -9.60 3.73
C PHE A 270 8.21 -8.65 3.26
N ALA A 271 7.84 -7.44 2.83
CA ALA A 271 8.81 -6.42 2.43
C ALA A 271 9.82 -6.08 3.55
N VAL A 272 9.34 -5.88 4.78
CA VAL A 272 10.19 -5.61 5.94
C VAL A 272 11.16 -6.76 6.21
N ARG A 273 10.72 -8.01 6.11
CA ARG A 273 11.57 -9.19 6.34
C ARG A 273 12.55 -9.49 5.21
N GLN A 274 12.28 -9.02 4.01
CA GLN A 274 13.23 -9.11 2.88
C GLN A 274 14.40 -8.13 3.05
N GLY A 275 14.22 -7.00 3.72
CA GLY A 275 15.21 -5.94 3.85
C GLY A 275 16.60 -6.41 4.32
N PRO A 276 16.73 -7.10 5.46
CA PRO A 276 18.02 -7.61 5.94
C PRO A 276 18.72 -8.58 4.96
N ILE A 277 17.95 -9.46 4.34
CA ILE A 277 18.49 -10.43 3.36
C ILE A 277 18.92 -9.72 2.08
N LEU A 278 18.13 -8.76 1.61
CA LEU A 278 18.48 -7.93 0.46
C LEU A 278 19.79 -7.18 0.70
N PHE A 279 19.91 -6.48 1.83
CA PHE A 279 21.11 -5.77 2.23
C PHE A 279 22.35 -6.69 2.22
N GLN A 280 22.24 -7.85 2.88
CA GLN A 280 23.30 -8.84 2.91
C GLN A 280 23.68 -9.34 1.51
N ASN A 281 22.69 -9.56 0.63
CA ASN A 281 22.93 -10.04 -0.72
C ASN A 281 23.52 -8.98 -1.64
N LEU A 282 23.17 -7.70 -1.47
CA LEU A 282 23.84 -6.60 -2.19
C LEU A 282 25.32 -6.52 -1.84
N GLN A 283 25.68 -6.59 -0.53
CA GLN A 283 27.08 -6.63 -0.10
C GLN A 283 27.82 -7.87 -0.65
N ARG A 284 27.19 -9.05 -0.56
CA ARG A 284 27.79 -10.30 -1.04
C ARG A 284 27.99 -10.29 -2.56
N LYS A 285 27.08 -9.65 -3.30
CA LYS A 285 27.21 -9.49 -4.76
C LYS A 285 28.43 -8.63 -5.11
N LEU A 286 28.63 -7.51 -4.42
CA LEU A 286 29.79 -6.64 -4.62
C LEU A 286 31.11 -7.32 -4.24
N LEU A 287 31.09 -8.19 -3.24
CA LEU A 287 32.24 -8.95 -2.77
C LEU A 287 32.44 -10.31 -3.48
N ALA A 288 31.67 -10.57 -4.55
CA ALA A 288 31.69 -11.85 -5.28
C ALA A 288 31.45 -13.09 -4.38
N LYS A 289 30.72 -12.94 -3.26
CA LYS A 289 30.41 -14.03 -2.31
C LYS A 289 29.09 -14.72 -2.67
N PRO A 290 28.90 -16.01 -2.30
CA PRO A 290 27.64 -16.72 -2.49
C PRO A 290 26.47 -16.01 -1.82
N LEU A 291 25.31 -15.91 -2.50
CA LEU A 291 24.11 -15.24 -1.98
C LEU A 291 23.36 -16.11 -0.98
N VAL A 292 22.69 -15.45 -0.02
CA VAL A 292 21.86 -16.08 1.01
C VAL A 292 20.40 -16.18 0.54
N LYS A 293 19.74 -17.29 0.83
CA LYS A 293 18.33 -17.51 0.50
C LYS A 293 17.40 -16.87 1.53
N HIS A 294 16.40 -16.14 1.07
CA HIS A 294 15.25 -15.71 1.85
C HIS A 294 14.17 -16.79 1.81
N ARG A 295 13.78 -17.29 2.97
CA ARG A 295 12.62 -18.19 3.11
C ARG A 295 11.48 -17.42 3.79
N PRO A 296 10.44 -17.01 3.05
CA PRO A 296 9.35 -16.25 3.63
C PRO A 296 8.54 -17.12 4.61
N GLN A 297 8.06 -16.51 5.69
CA GLN A 297 7.20 -17.20 6.64
C GLN A 297 5.90 -17.67 5.98
N GLN A 298 5.41 -18.84 6.42
CA GLN A 298 4.12 -19.36 5.97
C GLN A 298 2.94 -18.66 6.66
N HIS A 299 3.12 -18.26 7.92
CA HIS A 299 2.09 -17.66 8.75
C HIS A 299 2.61 -16.35 9.35
N PHE A 300 1.81 -15.33 9.31
CA PHE A 300 2.13 -14.02 9.86
C PHE A 300 0.97 -13.50 10.71
N LEU A 301 1.28 -12.58 11.61
CA LEU A 301 0.30 -11.84 12.37
C LEU A 301 -0.29 -10.75 11.47
N SER A 302 -1.59 -10.76 11.29
CA SER A 302 -2.35 -9.66 10.68
C SER A 302 -3.08 -8.91 11.78
N ILE A 303 -2.95 -7.60 11.82
CA ILE A 303 -3.71 -6.75 12.73
C ILE A 303 -4.44 -5.71 11.87
N LEU A 304 -5.77 -5.79 11.86
CA LEU A 304 -6.65 -4.92 11.09
C LEU A 304 -7.16 -3.81 12.01
N ALA A 305 -6.86 -2.57 11.70
CA ALA A 305 -7.37 -1.40 12.42
C ALA A 305 -8.84 -1.13 12.05
N LEU A 306 -9.66 -0.76 13.04
CA LEU A 306 -11.10 -0.51 12.88
C LEU A 306 -11.50 0.96 13.11
N GLY A 307 -10.60 1.90 12.83
CA GLY A 307 -10.86 3.34 12.91
C GLY A 307 -10.79 3.92 14.32
N ASP A 308 -11.58 3.46 15.25
CA ASP A 308 -11.73 4.00 16.62
C ASP A 308 -10.74 3.37 17.62
N LYS A 309 -9.44 3.41 17.33
CA LYS A 309 -8.41 2.80 18.19
C LYS A 309 -8.75 1.38 18.67
N GLU A 310 -9.51 0.67 17.84
CA GLU A 310 -9.79 -0.75 17.95
C GLU A 310 -9.10 -1.51 16.82
N ALA A 311 -8.77 -2.77 17.06
CA ALA A 311 -8.20 -3.64 16.04
C ALA A 311 -8.59 -5.10 16.25
N ILE A 312 -8.52 -5.88 15.16
CA ILE A 312 -8.64 -7.34 15.18
C ILE A 312 -7.29 -7.93 14.82
N ALA A 313 -6.71 -8.73 15.72
CA ALA A 313 -5.51 -9.50 15.43
C ALA A 313 -5.85 -10.94 15.06
N TYR A 314 -5.21 -11.42 14.02
CA TYR A 314 -5.33 -12.79 13.56
C TYR A 314 -3.96 -13.39 13.20
N ARG A 315 -3.76 -14.60 13.66
CA ARG A 315 -2.70 -15.49 13.21
C ARG A 315 -3.25 -16.91 13.10
N ARG A 316 -2.88 -17.63 12.05
CA ARG A 316 -3.30 -19.04 11.87
C ARG A 316 -2.95 -19.86 13.11
N PHE A 317 -3.87 -20.72 13.53
CA PHE A 317 -3.82 -21.57 14.73
C PHE A 317 -3.99 -20.83 16.07
N PHE A 318 -4.21 -19.54 16.09
CA PHE A 318 -4.49 -18.78 17.30
C PHE A 318 -5.91 -18.22 17.30
N PRO A 319 -6.52 -18.00 18.47
CA PRO A 319 -7.80 -17.32 18.56
C PRO A 319 -7.68 -15.89 18.00
N ALA A 320 -8.79 -15.40 17.43
CA ALA A 320 -8.88 -14.00 17.03
C ALA A 320 -8.98 -13.12 18.29
N LEU A 321 -8.15 -12.11 18.38
CA LEU A 321 -8.15 -11.12 19.45
C LEU A 321 -8.75 -9.82 18.91
N GLN A 322 -9.50 -9.08 19.75
CA GLN A 322 -10.12 -7.80 19.35
C GLN A 322 -10.16 -6.84 20.52
N GLY A 323 -10.09 -5.56 20.23
CA GLY A 323 -10.28 -4.46 21.18
C GLY A 323 -9.19 -3.40 21.13
N GLY A 324 -9.32 -2.39 21.99
CA GLY A 324 -8.37 -1.27 22.04
C GLY A 324 -6.96 -1.66 22.48
N TRP A 325 -6.81 -2.73 23.30
CA TRP A 325 -5.49 -3.24 23.64
C TRP A 325 -4.76 -3.88 22.45
N VAL A 326 -5.50 -4.46 21.48
CA VAL A 326 -4.94 -4.98 20.23
C VAL A 326 -4.46 -3.83 19.35
N TRP A 327 -5.20 -2.72 19.32
CA TRP A 327 -4.76 -1.52 18.63
C TRP A 327 -3.49 -0.95 19.28
N ARG A 328 -3.41 -0.84 20.61
CA ARG A 328 -2.18 -0.42 21.31
C ARG A 328 -0.99 -1.33 21.02
N TRP A 329 -1.23 -2.62 20.89
CA TRP A 329 -0.19 -3.57 20.47
C TRP A 329 0.31 -3.29 19.05
N LYS A 330 -0.62 -3.05 18.09
CA LYS A 330 -0.26 -2.61 16.73
C LYS A 330 0.55 -1.31 16.76
N ASP A 331 0.07 -0.31 17.47
CA ASP A 331 0.74 1.00 17.62
C ASP A 331 2.17 0.85 18.15
N ALA A 332 2.38 0.02 19.16
CA ALA A 332 3.72 -0.24 19.69
C ALA A 332 4.65 -0.91 18.67
N ILE A 333 4.14 -1.84 17.86
CA ILE A 333 4.91 -2.47 16.76
C ILE A 333 5.31 -1.43 15.72
N ASP A 334 4.35 -0.62 15.27
CA ASP A 334 4.55 0.37 14.22
C ASP A 334 5.51 1.49 14.68
N ARG A 335 5.32 2.01 15.88
CA ARG A 335 6.24 3.02 16.47
C ARG A 335 7.64 2.48 16.67
N ARG A 336 7.79 1.22 17.10
CA ARG A 336 9.10 0.59 17.22
C ARG A 336 9.80 0.49 15.85
N PHE A 337 9.05 0.19 14.79
CA PHE A 337 9.59 0.18 13.44
C PHE A 337 10.04 1.58 13.01
N MET A 338 9.21 2.60 13.19
CA MET A 338 9.53 3.98 12.84
C MET A 338 10.72 4.54 13.64
N ALA A 339 10.85 4.14 14.92
CA ALA A 339 11.97 4.56 15.76
C ALA A 339 13.35 4.14 15.23
N MET A 340 13.43 3.13 14.36
CA MET A 340 14.69 2.76 13.70
C MET A 340 15.17 3.81 12.70
N PHE A 341 14.29 4.69 12.24
CA PHE A 341 14.59 5.71 11.23
C PHE A 341 14.58 7.15 11.79
N SER A 342 14.08 7.36 13.00
CA SER A 342 14.03 8.67 13.65
C SER A 342 15.19 8.93 14.63
N LYS A 343 15.93 7.89 15.02
CA LYS A 343 17.09 7.97 15.93
C LYS A 343 18.38 7.70 15.15
N LEU A 344 18.56 8.43 14.08
CA LEU A 344 19.77 8.40 13.26
C LEU A 344 20.77 9.41 13.86
N ASN A 345 21.49 8.99 14.92
CA ASN A 345 22.60 9.76 15.52
C ASN A 345 23.94 9.19 15.07
#